data_622055ce04696ccddb5e454529118bf5
#
_entry.id   622055ce04696ccddb5e454529118bf5
#
_cell.length_a   1.000
_cell.length_b   1.000
_cell.length_c   1.000
_cell.angle_alpha   90.00
_cell.angle_beta   90.00
_cell.angle_gamma   90.00
#
_symmetry.space_group_name_H-M   'P 1'
#
loop_
_entity.id
_entity.type
_entity.pdbx_description
1 polymer ?
#
loop_
_entity_poly.entity_id
_entity_poly.type
_entity_poly.pdbx_seq_one_letter_code
_entity_poly.pdbx_strand_id
1 'polypeptide(L)'
;MPEESTTPDREELVRRYVEAWNRRDVEAVISSFAPDAVWEATGVAEQVRGLTAIRGHVEDNLRPYEEYQVRLEEFLDLDNRVSFSVTLHRGRLVGGSGVVQMRIGAVVLREGGLIVRVRTSIDIDEARAAAERLAEERR
;
A
#
# COMPACT_ATOMS: atom_id res chain seq x y z
N MET A 1 30.53 -14.58 -2.41
CA MET A 1 29.70 -14.07 -1.94
C MET A 1 28.60 -14.11 -2.58
N PRO A 2 27.86 -14.27 -2.29
CA PRO A 2 26.79 -14.37 -2.94
C PRO A 2 26.53 -13.12 -3.41
N GLU A 3 26.33 -13.07 -4.23
CA GLU A 3 26.01 -12.10 -4.56
C GLU A 3 24.99 -11.75 -4.04
N GLU A 4 25.12 -10.91 -3.72
CA GLU A 4 24.13 -10.53 -3.10
C GLU A 4 23.02 -10.42 -3.84
N SER A 5 21.89 -10.44 -3.32
CA SER A 5 20.66 -10.33 -3.98
C SER A 5 20.53 -9.01 -4.61
N THR A 6 20.06 -8.97 -5.80
CA THR A 6 19.73 -7.72 -6.46
C THR A 6 18.28 -7.32 -6.18
N THR A 7 17.51 -8.16 -5.47
CA THR A 7 16.13 -7.83 -5.12
C THR A 7 16.13 -6.89 -3.93
N PRO A 8 15.48 -5.74 -4.03
CA PRO A 8 15.38 -4.83 -2.89
C PRO A 8 14.65 -5.52 -1.73
N ASP A 9 14.98 -5.15 -0.50
CA ASP A 9 14.24 -5.69 0.61
C ASP A 9 12.84 -5.05 0.64
N ARG A 10 11.98 -5.59 1.49
CA ARG A 10 10.58 -5.17 1.52
C ARG A 10 10.40 -3.73 1.97
N GLU A 11 11.25 -3.27 2.89
CA GLU A 11 11.16 -1.89 3.32
C GLU A 11 11.51 -0.94 2.18
N GLU A 12 12.52 -1.28 1.39
CA GLU A 12 12.89 -0.48 0.23
C GLU A 12 11.74 -0.41 -0.76
N LEU A 13 11.07 -1.54 -0.99
CA LEU A 13 9.93 -1.58 -1.91
C LEU A 13 8.79 -0.67 -1.42
N VAL A 14 8.53 -0.68 -0.12
CA VAL A 14 7.50 0.19 0.44
C VAL A 14 7.88 1.65 0.27
N ARG A 15 9.15 2.00 0.50
CA ARG A 15 9.58 3.38 0.34
C ARG A 15 9.43 3.86 -1.09
N ARG A 16 9.76 3.01 -2.07
CA ARG A 16 9.56 3.35 -3.48
C ARG A 16 8.09 3.54 -3.82
N TYR A 17 7.25 2.70 -3.25
CA TYR A 17 5.81 2.78 -3.45
C TYR A 17 5.28 4.12 -2.91
N VAL A 18 5.69 4.49 -1.69
CA VAL A 18 5.30 5.75 -1.08
C VAL A 18 5.76 6.93 -1.93
N GLU A 19 7.00 6.88 -2.44
CA GLU A 19 7.52 7.95 -3.28
C GLU A 19 6.72 8.09 -4.58
N ALA A 20 6.29 6.97 -5.14
CA ALA A 20 5.47 7.01 -6.36
C ALA A 20 4.16 7.73 -6.10
N TRP A 21 3.50 7.46 -4.97
CA TRP A 21 2.29 8.18 -4.58
C TRP A 21 2.56 9.67 -4.44
N ASN A 22 3.70 10.02 -3.83
CA ASN A 22 4.04 11.44 -3.59
C ASN A 22 4.31 12.18 -4.89
N ARG A 23 4.79 11.47 -5.92
CA ARG A 23 4.98 12.08 -7.23
C ARG A 23 3.71 12.03 -8.08
N ARG A 24 2.64 11.42 -7.55
CA ARG A 24 1.39 11.19 -8.29
C ARG A 24 1.67 10.42 -9.59
N ASP A 25 2.65 9.53 -9.53
CA ASP A 25 3.07 8.75 -10.68
C ASP A 25 2.31 7.42 -10.68
N VAL A 26 1.16 7.43 -11.33
CA VAL A 26 0.26 6.29 -11.33
C VAL A 26 0.94 5.05 -11.93
N GLU A 27 1.73 5.24 -12.98
CA GLU A 27 2.43 4.10 -13.60
C GLU A 27 3.40 3.46 -12.62
N ALA A 28 4.13 4.27 -11.86
CA ALA A 28 5.06 3.73 -10.88
C ALA A 28 4.33 3.01 -9.75
N VAL A 29 3.18 3.56 -9.31
CA VAL A 29 2.38 2.88 -8.30
C VAL A 29 1.93 1.52 -8.81
N ILE A 30 1.40 1.47 -10.03
CA ILE A 30 0.88 0.24 -10.62
C ILE A 30 1.98 -0.79 -10.82
N SER A 31 3.20 -0.35 -11.12
CA SER A 31 4.31 -1.28 -11.35
C SER A 31 4.67 -2.09 -10.11
N SER A 32 4.17 -1.71 -8.94
CA SER A 32 4.41 -2.45 -7.71
C SER A 32 3.50 -3.67 -7.56
N PHE A 33 2.49 -3.82 -8.42
CA PHE A 33 1.48 -4.85 -8.27
C PHE A 33 1.64 -5.97 -9.29
N ALA A 34 1.32 -7.19 -8.86
CA ALA A 34 1.22 -8.32 -9.78
C ALA A 34 -0.01 -8.15 -10.67
N PRO A 35 -0.02 -8.79 -11.85
CA PRO A 35 -1.13 -8.59 -12.81
C PRO A 35 -2.50 -8.92 -12.26
N ASP A 36 -2.58 -9.89 -11.36
CA ASP A 36 -3.88 -10.32 -10.79
C ASP A 36 -4.02 -9.94 -9.34
N ALA A 37 -3.34 -8.88 -8.91
CA ALA A 37 -3.36 -8.43 -7.51
C ALA A 37 -4.76 -8.06 -7.06
N VAL A 38 -4.98 -8.19 -5.75
CA VAL A 38 -6.25 -7.87 -5.12
C VAL A 38 -6.02 -6.82 -4.05
N TRP A 39 -6.84 -5.80 -4.04
CA TRP A 39 -6.79 -4.75 -3.02
C TRP A 39 -8.14 -4.73 -2.30
N GLU A 40 -8.10 -4.87 -0.99
CA GLU A 40 -9.28 -4.83 -0.15
C GLU A 40 -9.16 -3.67 0.82
N ALA A 41 -10.24 -2.91 1.00
CA ALA A 41 -10.26 -1.85 2.00
C ALA A 41 -11.34 -2.21 3.00
N THR A 42 -11.00 -2.15 4.29
CA THR A 42 -11.96 -2.46 5.35
C THR A 42 -13.12 -1.48 5.28
N GLY A 43 -14.33 -1.99 5.32
CA GLY A 43 -15.51 -1.15 5.25
C GLY A 43 -16.01 -0.91 3.84
N VAL A 44 -15.28 -1.39 2.83
CA VAL A 44 -15.72 -1.28 1.44
C VAL A 44 -16.11 -2.68 0.99
N ALA A 45 -17.29 -2.80 0.41
CA ALA A 45 -17.85 -4.12 0.10
C ALA A 45 -17.11 -4.83 -1.03
N GLU A 46 -16.55 -4.08 -1.96
CA GLU A 46 -15.98 -4.67 -3.16
C GLU A 46 -14.49 -4.67 -3.12
N GLN A 47 -13.91 -5.76 -3.60
CA GLN A 47 -12.47 -5.84 -3.81
C GLN A 47 -12.11 -5.21 -5.15
N VAL A 48 -10.92 -4.64 -5.22
CA VAL A 48 -10.36 -4.13 -6.47
C VAL A 48 -9.40 -5.20 -6.98
N ARG A 49 -9.66 -5.74 -8.16
CA ARG A 49 -8.88 -6.87 -8.65
C ARG A 49 -8.35 -6.57 -10.05
N GLY A 50 -7.04 -6.80 -10.21
CA GLY A 50 -6.37 -6.65 -11.50
C GLY A 50 -5.86 -5.24 -11.73
N LEU A 51 -4.89 -5.10 -12.64
CA LEU A 51 -4.18 -3.84 -12.81
C LEU A 51 -5.08 -2.70 -13.31
N THR A 52 -6.02 -3.00 -14.21
CA THR A 52 -6.90 -1.95 -14.72
C THR A 52 -7.76 -1.37 -13.60
N ALA A 53 -8.33 -2.25 -12.77
CA ALA A 53 -9.18 -1.80 -11.67
C ALA A 53 -8.36 -1.08 -10.61
N ILE A 54 -7.14 -1.58 -10.33
CA ILE A 54 -6.28 -0.95 -9.34
C ILE A 54 -5.84 0.43 -9.82
N ARG A 55 -5.54 0.57 -11.13
CA ARG A 55 -5.22 1.88 -11.69
C ARG A 55 -6.35 2.86 -11.45
N GLY A 56 -7.58 2.45 -11.75
CA GLY A 56 -8.74 3.30 -11.53
C GLY A 56 -8.89 3.70 -10.07
N HIS A 57 -8.62 2.74 -9.17
CA HIS A 57 -8.70 2.99 -7.74
C HIS A 57 -7.67 4.04 -7.31
N VAL A 58 -6.43 3.92 -7.81
CA VAL A 58 -5.37 4.89 -7.50
C VAL A 58 -5.76 6.27 -8.02
N GLU A 59 -6.23 6.32 -9.26
CA GLU A 59 -6.62 7.60 -9.85
C GLU A 59 -7.77 8.24 -9.08
N ASP A 60 -8.74 7.43 -8.66
CA ASP A 60 -9.87 7.93 -7.89
C ASP A 60 -9.45 8.47 -6.54
N ASN A 61 -8.44 7.85 -5.93
CA ASN A 61 -7.93 8.33 -4.65
C ASN A 61 -7.19 9.65 -4.77
N LEU A 62 -6.57 9.91 -5.90
CA LEU A 62 -5.80 11.15 -6.09
C LEU A 62 -6.64 12.30 -6.64
N ARG A 63 -7.69 11.96 -7.38
CA ARG A 63 -8.45 12.98 -8.12
C ARG A 63 -9.03 14.10 -7.27
N PRO A 64 -9.55 13.83 -6.04
CA PRO A 64 -10.15 14.91 -5.25
C PRO A 64 -9.14 15.90 -4.69
N TYR A 65 -7.83 15.60 -4.78
CA TYR A 65 -6.83 16.38 -4.07
C TYR A 65 -5.96 17.17 -5.03
N GLU A 66 -5.75 18.42 -4.67
CA GLU A 66 -4.81 19.29 -5.37
C GLU A 66 -3.39 18.94 -4.96
N GLU A 67 -3.19 18.59 -3.69
CA GLU A 67 -1.93 18.12 -3.16
C GLU A 67 -2.18 16.86 -2.35
N TYR A 68 -1.27 15.91 -2.42
CA TYR A 68 -1.41 14.66 -1.70
C TYR A 68 -0.03 14.17 -1.31
N GLN A 69 0.16 13.91 -0.02
CA GLN A 69 1.42 13.43 0.51
C GLN A 69 1.21 12.21 1.36
N VAL A 70 2.13 11.26 1.26
CA VAL A 70 2.11 10.03 2.04
C VAL A 70 3.45 9.94 2.76
N ARG A 71 3.41 9.63 4.05
CA ARG A 71 4.62 9.44 4.84
C ARG A 71 4.57 8.09 5.52
N LEU A 72 5.62 7.29 5.35
CA LEU A 72 5.74 6.01 6.02
C LEU A 72 6.12 6.23 7.47
N GLU A 73 5.29 5.77 8.39
CA GLU A 73 5.53 5.94 9.82
C GLU A 73 6.03 4.66 10.48
N GLU A 74 5.61 3.51 9.98
CA GLU A 74 5.99 2.25 10.59
C GLU A 74 6.05 1.17 9.51
N PHE A 75 7.04 0.30 9.60
CA PHE A 75 7.16 -0.86 8.72
C PHE A 75 7.63 -2.06 9.53
N LEU A 76 6.92 -3.17 9.40
CA LEU A 76 7.29 -4.44 10.03
C LEU A 76 7.32 -5.53 8.96
N ASP A 77 8.43 -6.25 8.89
CA ASP A 77 8.51 -7.45 8.05
C ASP A 77 8.17 -8.62 8.96
N LEU A 78 7.04 -9.26 8.69
CA LEU A 78 6.51 -10.31 9.55
C LEU A 78 6.87 -11.70 9.06
N ASP A 79 7.80 -11.78 8.09
CA ASP A 79 8.19 -13.04 7.47
C ASP A 79 7.06 -13.59 6.60
N ASN A 80 7.33 -14.73 5.97
CA ASN A 80 6.35 -15.43 5.12
C ASN A 80 5.77 -14.53 4.04
N ARG A 81 6.58 -13.52 3.59
CA ARG A 81 6.22 -12.59 2.53
C ARG A 81 5.11 -11.62 2.93
N VAL A 82 4.85 -11.51 4.24
CA VAL A 82 3.84 -10.60 4.77
C VAL A 82 4.53 -9.42 5.43
N SER A 83 4.07 -8.22 5.14
CA SER A 83 4.54 -7.03 5.84
C SER A 83 3.35 -6.21 6.31
N PHE A 84 3.61 -5.37 7.30
CA PHE A 84 2.62 -4.45 7.83
C PHE A 84 3.25 -3.06 7.82
N SER A 85 2.48 -2.07 7.39
CA SER A 85 2.97 -0.70 7.40
C SER A 85 1.88 0.24 7.86
N VAL A 86 2.31 1.38 8.40
CA VAL A 86 1.41 2.48 8.73
C VAL A 86 1.89 3.69 7.95
N THR A 87 0.97 4.29 7.21
CA THR A 87 1.26 5.49 6.44
C THR A 87 0.33 6.60 6.86
N LEU A 88 0.87 7.82 6.90
CA LEU A 88 0.08 9.01 7.15
C LEU A 88 -0.19 9.68 5.81
N HIS A 89 -1.46 9.83 5.48
CA HIS A 89 -1.90 10.43 4.24
C HIS A 89 -2.44 11.81 4.53
N ARG A 90 -2.02 12.80 3.74
CA ARG A 90 -2.45 14.17 3.93
C ARG A 90 -2.76 14.76 2.57
N GLY A 91 -3.98 15.29 2.41
CA GLY A 91 -4.41 15.82 1.13
C GLY A 91 -5.13 17.13 1.28
N ARG A 92 -4.94 18.01 0.30
CA ARG A 92 -5.68 19.26 0.22
C ARG A 92 -6.63 19.16 -0.97
N LEU A 93 -7.91 19.37 -0.69
CA LEU A 93 -8.95 19.18 -1.71
C LEU A 93 -8.87 20.24 -2.81
N VAL A 94 -9.19 19.83 -4.02
CA VAL A 94 -9.25 20.75 -5.16
C VAL A 94 -10.31 21.80 -4.89
N GLY A 95 -9.94 23.07 -5.09
CA GLY A 95 -10.89 24.16 -4.96
C GLY A 95 -11.27 24.51 -3.54
N GLY A 96 -10.64 23.86 -2.55
CA GLY A 96 -10.96 24.11 -1.16
C GLY A 96 -9.74 24.51 -0.38
N SER A 97 -9.99 24.88 0.88
CA SER A 97 -8.90 25.18 1.81
C SER A 97 -8.76 24.08 2.86
N GLY A 98 -9.59 23.04 2.79
CA GLY A 98 -9.56 21.99 3.79
C GLY A 98 -8.44 21.00 3.56
N VAL A 99 -7.90 20.47 4.65
CA VAL A 99 -6.89 19.43 4.63
C VAL A 99 -7.49 18.19 5.26
N VAL A 100 -7.35 17.06 4.58
CA VAL A 100 -7.76 15.76 5.09
C VAL A 100 -6.51 15.01 5.48
N GLN A 101 -6.52 14.39 6.65
CA GLN A 101 -5.37 13.64 7.13
C GLN A 101 -5.86 12.36 7.78
N MET A 102 -5.21 11.23 7.45
CA MET A 102 -5.59 9.97 8.06
C MET A 102 -4.40 9.01 8.05
N ARG A 103 -4.38 8.12 9.03
CA ARG A 103 -3.41 7.03 9.06
C ARG A 103 -4.08 5.79 8.52
N ILE A 104 -3.31 5.05 7.74
CA ILE A 104 -3.79 3.82 7.12
C ILE A 104 -2.81 2.71 7.45
N GLY A 105 -3.35 1.59 7.97
CA GLY A 105 -2.57 0.38 8.15
C GLY A 105 -2.75 -0.50 6.94
N ALA A 106 -1.66 -1.11 6.49
CA ALA A 106 -1.69 -1.96 5.30
C ALA A 106 -1.04 -3.29 5.60
N VAL A 107 -1.77 -4.36 5.28
CA VAL A 107 -1.25 -5.72 5.29
C VAL A 107 -0.93 -6.06 3.84
N VAL A 108 0.32 -6.41 3.58
CA VAL A 108 0.77 -6.61 2.19
C VAL A 108 1.40 -7.98 2.06
N LEU A 109 0.97 -8.71 1.06
CA LEU A 109 1.57 -9.99 0.68
C LEU A 109 2.25 -9.80 -0.67
N ARG A 110 3.55 -10.10 -0.73
CA ARG A 110 4.32 -9.98 -1.97
C ARG A 110 4.85 -11.33 -2.39
N GLU A 111 4.95 -11.50 -3.70
CA GLU A 111 5.62 -12.65 -4.28
C GLU A 111 6.49 -12.14 -5.42
N GLY A 112 7.77 -12.53 -5.41
CA GLY A 112 8.69 -12.06 -6.43
C GLY A 112 8.86 -10.55 -6.41
N GLY A 113 8.69 -9.92 -5.26
CA GLY A 113 8.82 -8.47 -5.14
C GLY A 113 7.58 -7.68 -5.53
N LEU A 114 6.54 -8.35 -6.04
CA LEU A 114 5.31 -7.67 -6.46
C LEU A 114 4.20 -7.92 -5.44
N ILE A 115 3.34 -6.91 -5.28
CA ILE A 115 2.19 -7.02 -4.39
C ILE A 115 1.15 -7.92 -5.04
N VAL A 116 0.80 -9.02 -4.38
CA VAL A 116 -0.28 -9.88 -4.86
C VAL A 116 -1.57 -9.63 -4.10
N ARG A 117 -1.47 -9.08 -2.89
CA ARG A 117 -2.65 -8.78 -2.11
C ARG A 117 -2.32 -7.68 -1.12
N VAL A 118 -3.20 -6.71 -1.01
CA VAL A 118 -3.07 -5.66 0.00
C VAL A 118 -4.43 -5.44 0.64
N ARG A 119 -4.43 -5.26 1.95
CA ARG A 119 -5.63 -4.94 2.69
C ARG A 119 -5.34 -3.70 3.54
N THR A 120 -6.14 -2.68 3.38
CA THR A 120 -5.95 -1.41 4.10
C THR A 120 -7.08 -1.19 5.08
N SER A 121 -6.76 -0.50 6.18
CA SER A 121 -7.74 -0.19 7.22
C SER A 121 -7.32 1.08 7.93
N ILE A 122 -8.30 1.88 8.35
CA ILE A 122 -8.03 3.02 9.23
C ILE A 122 -7.92 2.58 10.68
N ASP A 123 -8.30 1.35 10.99
CA ASP A 123 -8.13 0.79 12.33
C ASP A 123 -6.76 0.12 12.36
N ILE A 124 -5.77 0.83 12.89
CA ILE A 124 -4.39 0.38 12.84
C ILE A 124 -4.18 -0.90 13.64
N ASP A 125 -4.82 -1.01 14.80
CA ASP A 125 -4.67 -2.21 15.63
C ASP A 125 -5.26 -3.43 14.94
N GLU A 126 -6.40 -3.26 14.28
CA GLU A 126 -7.01 -4.34 13.53
C GLU A 126 -6.10 -4.78 12.38
N ALA A 127 -5.53 -3.80 11.67
CA ALA A 127 -4.64 -4.10 10.55
C ALA A 127 -3.41 -4.86 11.03
N ARG A 128 -2.83 -4.43 12.15
CA ARG A 128 -1.66 -5.12 12.71
C ARG A 128 -2.00 -6.56 13.08
N ALA A 129 -3.14 -6.77 13.73
CA ALA A 129 -3.54 -8.11 14.12
C ALA A 129 -3.80 -8.98 12.90
N ALA A 130 -4.39 -8.41 11.85
CA ALA A 130 -4.65 -9.16 10.63
C ALA A 130 -3.34 -9.58 9.96
N ALA A 131 -2.33 -8.69 9.98
CA ALA A 131 -1.04 -9.02 9.40
C ALA A 131 -0.38 -10.16 10.16
N GLU A 132 -0.43 -10.11 11.49
CA GLU A 132 0.15 -11.17 12.30
C GLU A 132 -0.53 -12.50 12.06
N ARG A 133 -1.86 -12.50 11.95
CA ARG A 133 -2.60 -13.73 11.66
C ARG A 133 -2.24 -14.30 10.30
N LEU A 134 -2.12 -13.43 9.29
CA LEU A 134 -1.78 -13.90 7.95
C LEU A 134 -0.39 -14.53 7.93
N ALA A 135 0.59 -13.88 8.57
CA ALA A 135 1.94 -14.41 8.62
C ALA A 135 1.94 -15.77 9.33
N GLU A 136 1.17 -15.89 10.41
CA GLU A 136 1.09 -17.13 11.16
C GLU A 136 0.46 -18.23 10.32
N GLU A 137 -0.60 -17.92 9.57
CA GLU A 137 -1.28 -18.90 8.74
C GLU A 137 -0.42 -19.42 7.61
N ARG A 138 0.59 -18.65 7.21
CA ARG A 138 1.43 -19.01 6.09
C ARG A 138 2.67 -19.81 6.49
N ARG A 139 2.81 -20.18 7.75
CA ARG A 139 3.92 -20.98 8.20
C ARG A 139 3.82 -22.43 7.77
#